data_9841651896dfa8ae2cabdf991899eafe
#
_entry.id   9841651896dfa8ae2cabdf991899eafe
#
_cell.length_a   1.000
_cell.length_b   1.000
_cell.length_c   1.000
_cell.angle_alpha   90.00
_cell.angle_beta   90.00
_cell.angle_gamma   90.00
#
_symmetry.space_group_name_H-M   'P 1'
#
loop_
_entity.id
_entity.type
_entity.pdbx_description
1 polymer ?
#
loop_
_entity_poly.entity_id
_entity_poly.type
_entity_poly.pdbx_seq_one_letter_code
_entity_poly.pdbx_strand_id
1 'polypeptide(L)'
;LYAVKTNPSKFVLKTIYKFGIKSFDVASINEIKLVKKLFNNAMIYFMNPVKPRYAIKEAYFNYGIKHFSLDSFDELKKITESTNFPNDLNLHLRISIPNDFSKIKLSKKFGVDGNEAKMLLKKIKNFSKKIGICFHPGSQCMNTNAYKFAINKTANLIKESGIKVDYLNVGGGFPSNYPGMKPKPLSKYFDVINTEFSKNFNKNSKIDLLSEPGRAIVSN
;
A
#
# COMPACT_ATOMS: atom_id res chain seq x y z
N LEU A 1 0.01 -0.22 8.60
CA LEU A 1 1.45 -0.40 8.32
C LEU A 1 2.19 0.90 8.63
N TYR A 2 3.39 0.85 9.18
CA TYR A 2 4.24 2.05 9.26
C TYR A 2 5.13 2.17 8.02
N ALA A 3 5.14 3.35 7.39
CA ALA A 3 5.97 3.63 6.21
C ALA A 3 7.41 3.97 6.65
N VAL A 4 8.33 3.00 6.57
CA VAL A 4 9.72 3.08 7.09
C VAL A 4 10.51 4.24 6.48
N LYS A 5 10.31 4.52 5.19
CA LYS A 5 10.96 5.64 4.46
C LYS A 5 10.79 7.01 5.11
N THR A 6 9.77 7.18 5.96
CA THR A 6 9.47 8.47 6.59
C THR A 6 10.44 8.80 7.72
N ASN A 7 10.77 7.80 8.54
CA ASN A 7 11.81 7.88 9.56
C ASN A 7 12.33 6.47 9.88
N PRO A 8 13.45 6.04 9.33
CA PRO A 8 14.04 4.72 9.53
C PRO A 8 14.90 4.61 10.81
N SER A 9 14.87 5.63 11.67
CA SER A 9 15.62 5.60 12.93
C SER A 9 15.24 4.38 13.77
N LYS A 10 16.25 3.68 14.29
CA LYS A 10 16.06 2.50 15.15
C LYS A 10 15.23 2.83 16.38
N PHE A 11 15.37 4.03 16.92
CA PHE A 11 14.60 4.50 18.06
C PHE A 11 13.11 4.58 17.71
N VAL A 12 12.76 5.24 16.58
CA VAL A 12 11.37 5.37 16.10
C VAL A 12 10.77 4.00 15.83
N LEU A 13 11.49 3.13 15.10
CA LEU A 13 11.00 1.79 14.77
C LEU A 13 10.73 0.95 16.03
N LYS A 14 11.64 0.98 17.02
CA LYS A 14 11.45 0.28 18.30
C LYS A 14 10.26 0.83 19.09
N THR A 15 10.09 2.14 19.10
CA THR A 15 8.95 2.80 19.78
C THR A 15 7.63 2.38 19.15
N ILE A 16 7.50 2.50 17.82
CA ILE A 16 6.30 2.11 17.07
C ILE A 16 5.98 0.63 17.29
N TYR A 17 7.01 -0.23 17.25
CA TYR A 17 6.85 -1.66 17.47
C TYR A 17 6.39 -1.98 18.91
N LYS A 18 6.94 -1.29 19.90
CA LYS A 18 6.54 -1.41 21.32
C LYS A 18 5.07 -1.05 21.53
N PHE A 19 4.59 -0.01 20.83
CA PHE A 19 3.18 0.43 20.89
C PHE A 19 2.22 -0.35 19.98
N GLY A 20 2.63 -1.52 19.47
CA GLY A 20 1.72 -2.49 18.85
C GLY A 20 1.71 -2.51 17.32
N ILE A 21 2.39 -1.59 16.62
CA ILE A 21 2.49 -1.64 15.15
C ILE A 21 3.56 -2.65 14.77
N LYS A 22 3.14 -3.83 14.34
CA LYS A 22 4.01 -4.97 13.98
C LYS A 22 4.20 -5.13 12.46
N SER A 23 3.57 -4.28 11.65
CA SER A 23 3.57 -4.36 10.20
C SER A 23 4.16 -3.09 9.58
N PHE A 24 5.01 -3.25 8.55
CA PHE A 24 5.79 -2.18 7.96
C PHE A 24 5.64 -2.13 6.44
N ASP A 25 5.42 -0.92 5.89
CA ASP A 25 5.60 -0.61 4.47
C ASP A 25 7.06 -0.26 4.21
N VAL A 26 7.70 -0.96 3.29
CA VAL A 26 9.08 -0.74 2.88
C VAL A 26 9.20 -0.46 1.38
N ALA A 27 10.15 0.39 1.02
CA ALA A 27 10.41 0.79 -0.36
C ALA A 27 11.72 0.20 -0.92
N SER A 28 12.55 -0.43 -0.09
CA SER A 28 13.86 -0.95 -0.50
C SER A 28 14.29 -2.18 0.29
N ILE A 29 15.24 -2.93 -0.28
CA ILE A 29 15.84 -4.07 0.40
C ILE A 29 16.60 -3.66 1.68
N ASN A 30 17.16 -2.45 1.73
CA ASN A 30 17.85 -1.96 2.92
C ASN A 30 16.87 -1.71 4.08
N GLU A 31 15.66 -1.24 3.79
CA GLU A 31 14.60 -1.11 4.79
C GLU A 31 14.14 -2.49 5.29
N ILE A 32 14.03 -3.49 4.41
CA ILE A 32 13.74 -4.88 4.81
C ILE A 32 14.82 -5.39 5.78
N LYS A 33 16.09 -5.26 5.41
CA LYS A 33 17.24 -5.66 6.27
C LYS A 33 17.18 -5.00 7.63
N LEU A 34 16.91 -3.69 7.65
CA LEU A 34 16.82 -2.92 8.89
C LEU A 34 15.70 -3.43 9.79
N VAL A 35 14.49 -3.58 9.25
CA VAL A 35 13.33 -4.02 10.02
C VAL A 35 13.51 -5.46 10.51
N LYS A 36 13.97 -6.38 9.67
CA LYS A 36 14.20 -7.78 10.03
C LYS A 36 15.32 -7.94 11.07
N LYS A 37 16.37 -7.12 11.00
CA LYS A 37 17.42 -7.08 12.04
C LYS A 37 16.89 -6.66 13.41
N LEU A 38 15.90 -5.76 13.45
CA LEU A 38 15.29 -5.28 14.69
C LEU A 38 14.18 -6.20 15.20
N PHE A 39 13.40 -6.76 14.27
CA PHE A 39 12.15 -7.50 14.56
C PHE A 39 11.98 -8.67 13.59
N ASN A 40 12.50 -9.82 13.95
CA ASN A 40 12.44 -11.02 13.10
C ASN A 40 11.00 -11.37 12.67
N ASN A 41 10.04 -11.24 13.59
CA ASN A 41 8.62 -11.56 13.38
C ASN A 41 7.79 -10.41 12.78
N ALA A 42 8.39 -9.29 12.37
CA ALA A 42 7.65 -8.20 11.75
C ALA A 42 7.06 -8.63 10.41
N MET A 43 5.79 -8.27 10.18
CA MET A 43 5.16 -8.40 8.88
C MET A 43 5.65 -7.27 7.97
N ILE A 44 6.14 -7.61 6.80
CA ILE A 44 6.70 -6.63 5.87
C ILE A 44 5.97 -6.69 4.54
N TYR A 45 5.59 -5.51 4.04
CA TYR A 45 4.96 -5.26 2.77
C TYR A 45 5.92 -4.44 1.90
N PHE A 46 6.37 -5.01 0.77
CA PHE A 46 7.27 -4.32 -0.17
C PHE A 46 6.43 -3.55 -1.19
N MET A 47 5.99 -2.33 -0.79
CA MET A 47 4.93 -1.59 -1.48
C MET A 47 5.43 -0.59 -2.52
N ASN A 48 6.74 -0.49 -2.79
CA ASN A 48 7.21 0.23 -3.96
C ASN A 48 6.82 -0.54 -5.23
N PRO A 49 6.06 0.05 -6.19
CA PRO A 49 5.57 -0.70 -7.35
C PRO A 49 6.67 -1.11 -8.34
N VAL A 50 7.83 -0.47 -8.30
CA VAL A 50 8.98 -0.82 -9.16
C VAL A 50 10.17 -1.25 -8.29
N LYS A 51 10.66 -2.48 -8.49
CA LYS A 51 11.72 -3.09 -7.67
C LYS A 51 12.78 -3.76 -8.53
N PRO A 52 14.08 -3.66 -8.18
CA PRO A 52 15.12 -4.43 -8.86
C PRO A 52 14.95 -5.94 -8.64
N ARG A 53 15.29 -6.75 -9.65
CA ARG A 53 15.19 -8.23 -9.57
C ARG A 53 15.93 -8.81 -8.36
N TYR A 54 17.14 -8.35 -8.09
CA TYR A 54 17.93 -8.82 -6.95
C TYR A 54 17.22 -8.54 -5.60
N ALA A 55 16.57 -7.37 -5.49
CA ALA A 55 15.85 -7.01 -4.26
C ALA A 55 14.59 -7.86 -4.05
N ILE A 56 13.87 -8.20 -5.12
CA ILE A 56 12.72 -9.12 -5.06
C ILE A 56 13.20 -10.51 -4.62
N LYS A 57 14.25 -11.04 -5.28
CA LYS A 57 14.81 -12.35 -4.98
C LYS A 57 15.29 -12.43 -3.53
N GLU A 58 16.07 -11.47 -3.09
CA GLU A 58 16.59 -11.41 -1.71
C GLU A 58 15.44 -11.26 -0.69
N ALA A 59 14.46 -10.40 -0.95
CA ALA A 59 13.29 -10.20 -0.09
C ALA A 59 12.51 -11.51 0.10
N TYR A 60 12.27 -12.24 -0.99
CA TYR A 60 11.49 -13.47 -0.94
C TYR A 60 12.26 -14.62 -0.28
N PHE A 61 13.45 -14.96 -0.78
CA PHE A 61 14.19 -16.16 -0.32
C PHE A 61 14.89 -15.98 1.02
N ASN A 62 15.48 -14.80 1.28
CA ASN A 62 16.28 -14.60 2.49
C ASN A 62 15.46 -14.05 3.65
N TYR A 63 14.39 -13.26 3.36
CA TYR A 63 13.59 -12.60 4.40
C TYR A 63 12.14 -13.07 4.47
N GLY A 64 11.71 -14.01 3.62
CA GLY A 64 10.38 -14.57 3.62
C GLY A 64 9.27 -13.57 3.29
N ILE A 65 9.58 -12.51 2.54
CA ILE A 65 8.59 -11.50 2.17
C ILE A 65 7.67 -12.07 1.10
N LYS A 66 6.36 -11.97 1.34
CA LYS A 66 5.31 -12.47 0.44
C LYS A 66 4.45 -11.36 -0.17
N HIS A 67 4.42 -10.19 0.44
CA HIS A 67 3.63 -9.05 0.00
C HIS A 67 4.43 -8.13 -0.92
N PHE A 68 3.99 -8.02 -2.19
CA PHE A 68 4.61 -7.16 -3.20
C PHE A 68 3.56 -6.34 -3.92
N SER A 69 3.83 -5.03 -4.08
CA SER A 69 3.02 -4.15 -4.92
C SER A 69 3.54 -4.13 -6.36
N LEU A 70 2.65 -3.91 -7.32
CA LEU A 70 2.97 -3.76 -8.73
C LEU A 70 1.93 -2.88 -9.43
N ASP A 71 2.29 -2.31 -10.59
CA ASP A 71 1.41 -1.48 -11.41
C ASP A 71 1.59 -1.69 -12.91
N SER A 72 2.29 -2.76 -13.31
CA SER A 72 2.49 -3.11 -14.71
C SER A 72 2.63 -4.63 -14.92
N PHE A 73 2.40 -5.08 -16.15
CA PHE A 73 2.63 -6.49 -16.54
C PHE A 73 4.11 -6.87 -16.44
N ASP A 74 5.01 -5.94 -16.74
CA ASP A 74 6.47 -6.17 -16.64
C ASP A 74 6.90 -6.37 -15.20
N GLU A 75 6.34 -5.61 -14.27
CA GLU A 75 6.62 -5.81 -12.84
C GLU A 75 6.04 -7.14 -12.33
N LEU A 76 4.83 -7.54 -12.78
CA LEU A 76 4.27 -8.85 -12.46
C LEU A 76 5.19 -9.97 -12.94
N LYS A 77 5.61 -9.92 -14.20
CA LYS A 77 6.56 -10.87 -14.79
C LYS A 77 7.86 -10.90 -13.99
N LYS A 78 8.41 -9.74 -13.67
CA LYS A 78 9.65 -9.63 -12.90
C LYS A 78 9.53 -10.24 -11.50
N ILE A 79 8.43 -10.00 -10.79
CA ILE A 79 8.20 -10.58 -9.46
C ILE A 79 8.12 -12.10 -9.56
N THR A 80 7.28 -12.63 -10.46
CA THR A 80 7.06 -14.07 -10.58
C THR A 80 8.33 -14.82 -10.98
N GLU A 81 9.08 -14.32 -11.96
CA GLU A 81 10.37 -14.89 -12.38
C GLU A 81 11.43 -14.82 -11.26
N SER A 82 11.54 -13.69 -10.56
CA SER A 82 12.53 -13.51 -9.50
C SER A 82 12.26 -14.36 -8.25
N THR A 83 11.05 -14.86 -8.10
CA THR A 83 10.62 -15.72 -6.99
C THR A 83 10.40 -17.18 -7.39
N ASN A 84 10.76 -17.56 -8.65
CA ASN A 84 10.57 -18.91 -9.21
C ASN A 84 9.10 -19.36 -9.23
N PHE A 85 8.18 -18.48 -9.59
CA PHE A 85 6.74 -18.76 -9.76
C PHE A 85 6.08 -19.51 -8.58
N PRO A 86 6.19 -19.00 -7.34
CA PRO A 86 5.60 -19.68 -6.20
C PRO A 86 4.07 -19.47 -6.17
N ASN A 87 3.40 -20.25 -5.34
CA ASN A 87 1.94 -20.18 -5.12
C ASN A 87 1.54 -19.44 -3.84
N ASP A 88 2.47 -18.78 -3.17
CA ASP A 88 2.28 -18.15 -1.85
C ASP A 88 2.43 -16.63 -1.83
N LEU A 89 2.54 -16.00 -3.00
CA LEU A 89 2.62 -14.55 -3.13
C LEU A 89 1.30 -13.87 -2.76
N ASN A 90 1.41 -12.71 -2.10
CA ASN A 90 0.32 -11.78 -1.89
C ASN A 90 0.61 -10.52 -2.72
N LEU A 91 -0.08 -10.37 -3.85
CA LEU A 91 0.19 -9.31 -4.81
C LEU A 91 -0.81 -8.18 -4.70
N HIS A 92 -0.30 -6.95 -4.63
CA HIS A 92 -1.10 -5.73 -4.48
C HIS A 92 -1.04 -4.89 -5.75
N LEU A 93 -2.17 -4.81 -6.47
CA LEU A 93 -2.28 -3.93 -7.63
C LEU A 93 -2.34 -2.49 -7.18
N ARG A 94 -1.37 -1.69 -7.59
CA ARG A 94 -1.40 -0.24 -7.36
C ARG A 94 -2.18 0.45 -8.47
N ILE A 95 -3.29 1.09 -8.12
CA ILE A 95 -4.09 1.87 -9.05
C ILE A 95 -3.73 3.35 -8.99
N SER A 96 -3.80 4.00 -10.14
CA SER A 96 -3.67 5.45 -10.26
C SER A 96 -4.97 6.13 -9.82
N ILE A 97 -4.84 7.20 -9.05
CA ILE A 97 -5.95 8.07 -8.67
C ILE A 97 -5.55 9.53 -8.89
N PRO A 98 -6.50 10.42 -9.27
CA PRO A 98 -6.22 11.85 -9.39
C PRO A 98 -5.67 12.43 -8.09
N ASN A 99 -4.63 13.25 -8.18
CA ASN A 99 -3.92 13.83 -7.03
C ASN A 99 -4.13 15.33 -6.92
N ASP A 100 -5.25 15.86 -7.39
CA ASP A 100 -5.55 17.30 -7.38
C ASP A 100 -5.72 17.86 -5.96
N PHE A 101 -5.89 16.98 -4.99
CA PHE A 101 -6.09 17.28 -3.58
C PHE A 101 -4.80 17.26 -2.73
N SER A 102 -3.65 16.94 -3.32
CA SER A 102 -2.37 16.81 -2.60
C SER A 102 -1.33 17.83 -3.07
N LYS A 103 -0.45 18.22 -2.13
CA LYS A 103 0.66 19.15 -2.46
C LYS A 103 1.74 18.48 -3.32
N ILE A 104 1.97 17.18 -3.11
CA ILE A 104 2.93 16.39 -3.90
C ILE A 104 2.15 15.33 -4.67
N LYS A 105 2.08 15.51 -5.99
CA LYS A 105 1.35 14.64 -6.92
C LYS A 105 2.16 13.40 -7.28
N LEU A 106 1.58 12.21 -7.13
CA LEU A 106 2.20 10.93 -7.46
C LEU A 106 1.50 10.18 -8.60
N SER A 107 0.31 10.61 -9.04
CA SER A 107 -0.51 9.94 -10.06
C SER A 107 0.13 9.86 -11.45
N LYS A 108 1.03 10.80 -11.77
CA LYS A 108 1.80 10.77 -13.02
C LYS A 108 3.00 9.81 -13.00
N LYS A 109 3.32 9.24 -11.82
CA LYS A 109 4.53 8.46 -11.61
C LYS A 109 4.26 6.98 -11.38
N PHE A 110 3.15 6.65 -10.75
CA PHE A 110 2.83 5.30 -10.33
C PHE A 110 1.33 5.01 -10.41
N GLY A 111 1.03 3.73 -10.63
CA GLY A 111 -0.30 3.19 -10.64
C GLY A 111 -0.88 3.04 -12.04
N VAL A 112 -1.60 1.97 -12.24
CA VAL A 112 -2.31 1.62 -13.47
C VAL A 112 -3.78 2.01 -13.39
N ASP A 113 -4.45 2.25 -14.51
CA ASP A 113 -5.85 2.69 -14.57
C ASP A 113 -6.65 1.97 -15.68
N GLY A 114 -7.95 2.16 -15.65
CA GLY A 114 -8.89 1.77 -16.71
C GLY A 114 -8.86 0.27 -17.03
N ASN A 115 -8.91 -0.05 -18.33
CA ASN A 115 -8.93 -1.43 -18.82
C ASN A 115 -7.63 -2.19 -18.50
N GLU A 116 -6.50 -1.52 -18.51
CA GLU A 116 -5.23 -2.14 -18.16
C GLU A 116 -5.22 -2.62 -16.70
N ALA A 117 -5.78 -1.84 -15.77
CA ALA A 117 -5.94 -2.24 -14.37
C ALA A 117 -6.80 -3.51 -14.23
N LYS A 118 -7.90 -3.61 -15.00
CA LYS A 118 -8.76 -4.81 -15.01
C LYS A 118 -8.03 -6.03 -15.55
N MET A 119 -7.30 -5.87 -16.65
CA MET A 119 -6.54 -6.97 -17.27
C MET A 119 -5.44 -7.45 -16.32
N LEU A 120 -4.70 -6.52 -15.71
CA LEU A 120 -3.62 -6.84 -14.80
C LEU A 120 -4.14 -7.51 -13.52
N LEU A 121 -5.28 -7.04 -12.97
CA LEU A 121 -5.92 -7.66 -11.81
C LEU A 121 -6.34 -9.11 -12.09
N LYS A 122 -6.91 -9.38 -13.28
CA LYS A 122 -7.23 -10.75 -13.73
C LYS A 122 -5.96 -11.62 -13.86
N LYS A 123 -4.86 -11.04 -14.36
CA LYS A 123 -3.60 -11.78 -14.51
C LYS A 123 -2.94 -12.09 -13.16
N ILE A 124 -2.98 -11.15 -12.22
CA ILE A 124 -2.48 -11.31 -10.83
C ILE A 124 -3.10 -12.54 -10.17
N LYS A 125 -4.40 -12.81 -10.39
CA LYS A 125 -5.11 -13.97 -9.81
C LYS A 125 -4.38 -15.30 -10.05
N ASN A 126 -3.71 -15.44 -11.18
CA ASN A 126 -3.04 -16.70 -11.55
C ASN A 126 -1.72 -16.94 -10.78
N PHE A 127 -1.21 -15.91 -10.09
CA PHE A 127 0.09 -15.94 -9.42
C PHE A 127 0.01 -15.55 -7.93
N SER A 128 -1.20 -15.30 -7.42
CA SER A 128 -1.38 -14.82 -6.06
C SER A 128 -2.17 -15.79 -5.21
N LYS A 129 -1.68 -16.02 -3.99
CA LYS A 129 -2.46 -16.66 -2.91
C LYS A 129 -3.54 -15.72 -2.40
N LYS A 130 -3.18 -14.44 -2.20
CA LYS A 130 -4.08 -13.36 -1.81
C LYS A 130 -3.87 -12.14 -2.68
N ILE A 131 -4.95 -11.42 -2.99
CA ILE A 131 -4.95 -10.26 -3.87
C ILE A 131 -5.26 -9.02 -3.05
N GLY A 132 -4.43 -7.98 -3.21
CA GLY A 132 -4.70 -6.66 -2.69
C GLY A 132 -4.88 -5.63 -3.81
N ILE A 133 -5.57 -4.56 -3.49
CA ILE A 133 -5.53 -3.33 -4.28
C ILE A 133 -5.03 -2.22 -3.37
N CYS A 134 -4.12 -1.40 -3.86
CA CYS A 134 -3.60 -0.26 -3.14
C CYS A 134 -3.62 1.01 -3.99
N PHE A 135 -3.69 2.14 -3.32
CA PHE A 135 -3.54 3.45 -3.93
C PHE A 135 -2.82 4.42 -3.00
N HIS A 136 -2.43 5.58 -3.50
CA HIS A 136 -1.85 6.62 -2.67
C HIS A 136 -2.36 7.99 -3.14
N PRO A 137 -3.11 8.74 -2.32
CA PRO A 137 -3.73 10.01 -2.74
C PRO A 137 -2.76 11.19 -2.89
N GLY A 138 -1.46 10.93 -2.76
CA GLY A 138 -0.41 11.95 -2.76
C GLY A 138 0.00 12.35 -1.34
N SER A 139 1.24 12.87 -1.19
CA SER A 139 1.76 13.29 0.11
C SER A 139 1.14 14.62 0.53
N GLN A 140 0.88 14.80 1.83
CA GLN A 140 0.22 15.98 2.40
C GLN A 140 -1.16 16.20 1.75
N CYS A 141 -2.01 15.17 1.77
CA CYS A 141 -3.36 15.23 1.20
C CYS A 141 -4.29 16.03 2.10
N MET A 142 -4.62 17.26 1.68
CA MET A 142 -5.41 18.20 2.49
C MET A 142 -6.92 17.95 2.44
N ASN A 143 -7.40 17.10 1.52
CA ASN A 143 -8.82 16.87 1.30
C ASN A 143 -9.20 15.37 1.45
N THR A 144 -10.09 15.10 2.38
CA THR A 144 -10.59 13.74 2.65
C THR A 144 -11.34 13.11 1.48
N ASN A 145 -11.88 13.93 0.55
CA ASN A 145 -12.58 13.43 -0.64
C ASN A 145 -11.68 12.61 -1.58
N ALA A 146 -10.36 12.79 -1.49
CA ALA A 146 -9.41 11.96 -2.24
C ALA A 146 -9.55 10.47 -1.88
N TYR A 147 -9.70 10.16 -0.59
CA TYR A 147 -9.91 8.79 -0.11
C TYR A 147 -11.30 8.26 -0.51
N LYS A 148 -12.34 9.10 -0.38
CA LYS A 148 -13.69 8.76 -0.84
C LYS A 148 -13.69 8.36 -2.31
N PHE A 149 -13.11 9.22 -3.18
CA PHE A 149 -13.01 8.94 -4.61
C PHE A 149 -12.25 7.64 -4.88
N ALA A 150 -11.08 7.47 -4.24
CA ALA A 150 -10.22 6.31 -4.47
C ALA A 150 -10.87 4.99 -4.03
N ILE A 151 -11.57 4.96 -2.90
CA ILE A 151 -12.28 3.77 -2.42
C ILE A 151 -13.42 3.41 -3.38
N ASN A 152 -14.22 4.39 -3.84
CA ASN A 152 -15.29 4.15 -4.80
C ASN A 152 -14.74 3.65 -6.14
N LYS A 153 -13.65 4.25 -6.66
CA LYS A 153 -12.97 3.78 -7.87
C LYS A 153 -12.49 2.33 -7.73
N THR A 154 -11.90 1.99 -6.57
CA THR A 154 -11.46 0.62 -6.27
C THR A 154 -12.62 -0.36 -6.24
N ALA A 155 -13.72 0.01 -5.60
CA ALA A 155 -14.93 -0.83 -5.53
C ALA A 155 -15.52 -1.10 -6.92
N ASN A 156 -15.56 -0.09 -7.79
CA ASN A 156 -15.98 -0.26 -9.18
C ASN A 156 -15.05 -1.21 -9.95
N LEU A 157 -13.73 -1.05 -9.82
CA LEU A 157 -12.75 -1.95 -10.44
C LEU A 157 -12.94 -3.41 -10.00
N ILE A 158 -13.15 -3.64 -8.70
CA ILE A 158 -13.42 -4.98 -8.15
C ILE A 158 -14.69 -5.56 -8.76
N LYS A 159 -15.78 -4.79 -8.74
CA LYS A 159 -17.07 -5.20 -9.31
C LYS A 159 -16.96 -5.54 -10.79
N GLU A 160 -16.33 -4.67 -11.59
CA GLU A 160 -16.19 -4.84 -13.04
C GLU A 160 -15.22 -5.95 -13.43
N SER A 161 -14.22 -6.23 -12.61
CA SER A 161 -13.25 -7.33 -12.87
C SER A 161 -13.81 -8.70 -12.48
N GLY A 162 -14.77 -8.76 -11.55
CA GLY A 162 -15.26 -9.99 -10.95
C GLY A 162 -14.23 -10.73 -10.08
N ILE A 163 -13.13 -10.06 -9.69
CA ILE A 163 -12.06 -10.67 -8.91
C ILE A 163 -12.30 -10.45 -7.41
N LYS A 164 -12.25 -11.52 -6.64
CA LYS A 164 -12.24 -11.44 -5.18
C LYS A 164 -10.91 -10.85 -4.69
N VAL A 165 -11.00 -9.87 -3.82
CA VAL A 165 -9.85 -9.17 -3.23
C VAL A 165 -9.82 -9.40 -1.73
N ASP A 166 -8.63 -9.61 -1.16
CA ASP A 166 -8.40 -9.88 0.26
C ASP A 166 -7.94 -8.63 1.03
N TYR A 167 -7.32 -7.66 0.33
CA TYR A 167 -6.79 -6.45 0.96
C TYR A 167 -7.20 -5.19 0.19
N LEU A 168 -7.64 -4.17 0.92
CA LEU A 168 -7.71 -2.80 0.43
C LEU A 168 -6.74 -1.94 1.21
N ASN A 169 -5.70 -1.42 0.55
CA ASN A 169 -4.71 -0.54 1.17
C ASN A 169 -4.93 0.89 0.66
N VAL A 170 -5.39 1.76 1.54
CA VAL A 170 -5.69 3.16 1.23
C VAL A 170 -4.43 4.04 1.18
N GLY A 171 -3.25 3.45 1.32
CA GLY A 171 -1.97 4.13 1.27
C GLY A 171 -1.71 5.07 2.45
N GLY A 172 -0.79 5.99 2.20
CA GLY A 172 -0.47 7.08 3.13
C GLY A 172 -1.07 8.41 2.70
N GLY A 173 -0.29 9.48 2.83
CA GLY A 173 -0.70 10.83 2.43
C GLY A 173 -1.38 11.63 3.53
N PHE A 174 -1.63 11.04 4.69
CA PHE A 174 -2.21 11.74 5.84
C PHE A 174 -1.37 12.96 6.20
N PRO A 175 -1.99 14.14 6.30
CA PRO A 175 -1.27 15.38 6.46
C PRO A 175 -0.83 15.62 7.90
N SER A 176 0.18 16.48 8.04
CA SER A 176 0.61 17.06 9.30
C SER A 176 0.52 18.57 9.24
N ASN A 177 0.56 19.19 10.41
CA ASN A 177 0.56 20.64 10.52
C ASN A 177 1.92 21.20 10.07
N TYR A 178 1.87 22.20 9.19
CA TYR A 178 3.02 22.99 8.77
C TYR A 178 2.64 24.48 8.78
N PRO A 179 3.60 25.40 8.84
CA PRO A 179 3.32 26.83 8.72
C PRO A 179 2.47 27.12 7.47
N GLY A 180 1.36 27.84 7.64
CA GLY A 180 0.41 28.15 6.58
C GLY A 180 -0.49 27.00 6.13
N MET A 181 -0.44 25.81 6.77
CA MET A 181 -1.30 24.67 6.45
C MET A 181 -2.09 24.20 7.67
N LYS A 182 -3.40 24.14 7.54
CA LYS A 182 -4.30 23.63 8.58
C LYS A 182 -5.11 22.45 8.04
N PRO A 183 -4.59 21.22 8.11
CA PRO A 183 -5.35 20.05 7.71
C PRO A 183 -6.50 19.77 8.66
N LYS A 184 -7.50 19.03 8.19
CA LYS A 184 -8.52 18.47 9.10
C LYS A 184 -7.87 17.50 10.09
N PRO A 185 -8.46 17.30 11.28
CA PRO A 185 -8.01 16.25 12.21
C PRO A 185 -7.97 14.88 11.54
N LEU A 186 -7.01 14.03 11.93
CA LEU A 186 -6.85 12.68 11.35
C LEU A 186 -8.11 11.83 11.49
N SER A 187 -8.90 12.02 12.56
CA SER A 187 -10.20 11.36 12.75
C SER A 187 -11.11 11.55 11.55
N LYS A 188 -11.15 12.76 10.93
CA LYS A 188 -11.98 13.04 9.76
C LYS A 188 -11.56 12.26 8.50
N TYR A 189 -10.29 11.92 8.38
CA TYR A 189 -9.80 11.04 7.31
C TYR A 189 -10.27 9.61 7.55
N PHE A 190 -10.12 9.11 8.77
CA PHE A 190 -10.56 7.75 9.13
C PHE A 190 -12.08 7.61 9.11
N ASP A 191 -12.85 8.65 9.52
CA ASP A 191 -14.32 8.68 9.39
C ASP A 191 -14.74 8.45 7.93
N VAL A 192 -14.14 9.19 6.98
CA VAL A 192 -14.44 9.06 5.56
C VAL A 192 -14.01 7.69 5.01
N ILE A 193 -12.82 7.21 5.38
CA ILE A 193 -12.32 5.90 4.94
C ILE A 193 -13.26 4.79 5.42
N ASN A 194 -13.61 4.78 6.70
CA ASN A 194 -14.48 3.76 7.29
C ASN A 194 -15.91 3.80 6.71
N THR A 195 -16.45 5.01 6.52
CA THR A 195 -17.78 5.19 5.93
C THR A 195 -17.82 4.66 4.51
N GLU A 196 -16.87 5.06 3.66
CA GLU A 196 -16.85 4.62 2.26
C GLU A 196 -16.48 3.14 2.12
N PHE A 197 -15.61 2.62 3.00
CA PHE A 197 -15.33 1.19 3.05
C PHE A 197 -16.58 0.38 3.39
N SER A 198 -17.27 0.73 4.47
CA SER A 198 -18.50 0.03 4.91
C SER A 198 -19.65 0.14 3.90
N LYS A 199 -19.72 1.25 3.14
CA LYS A 199 -20.72 1.45 2.08
C LYS A 199 -20.49 0.55 0.87
N ASN A 200 -19.23 0.36 0.48
CA ASN A 200 -18.86 -0.38 -0.74
C ASN A 200 -18.64 -1.86 -0.50
N PHE A 201 -18.22 -2.24 0.71
CA PHE A 201 -17.88 -3.61 1.07
C PHE A 201 -18.73 -4.05 2.26
N ASN A 202 -19.57 -5.03 2.06
CA ASN A 202 -20.43 -5.54 3.13
C ASN A 202 -19.60 -6.26 4.21
N LYS A 203 -20.17 -6.42 5.42
CA LYS A 203 -19.51 -7.08 6.55
C LYS A 203 -19.07 -8.54 6.27
N ASN A 204 -19.65 -9.18 5.26
CA ASN A 204 -19.31 -10.54 4.84
C ASN A 204 -18.14 -10.57 3.84
N SER A 205 -17.75 -9.42 3.27
CA SER A 205 -16.53 -9.32 2.48
C SER A 205 -15.35 -9.38 3.44
N LYS A 206 -14.64 -10.48 3.47
CA LYS A 206 -13.42 -10.67 4.29
C LYS A 206 -12.24 -9.89 3.70
N ILE A 207 -12.41 -8.56 3.53
CA ILE A 207 -11.38 -7.66 3.02
C ILE A 207 -10.73 -6.94 4.21
N ASP A 208 -9.43 -7.12 4.37
CA ASP A 208 -8.64 -6.40 5.36
C ASP A 208 -8.35 -4.98 4.88
N LEU A 209 -8.73 -3.98 5.65
CA LEU A 209 -8.45 -2.58 5.38
C LEU A 209 -7.08 -2.20 5.95
N LEU A 210 -6.18 -1.74 5.08
CA LEU A 210 -4.82 -1.34 5.42
C LEU A 210 -4.59 0.14 5.13
N SER A 211 -3.66 0.76 5.88
CA SER A 211 -3.15 2.10 5.62
C SER A 211 -1.64 2.18 5.86
N GLU A 212 -0.97 3.17 5.25
CA GLU A 212 0.48 3.39 5.31
C GLU A 212 0.83 4.78 5.86
N PRO A 213 0.37 5.15 7.08
CA PRO A 213 0.73 6.43 7.65
C PRO A 213 2.24 6.48 7.91
N GLY A 214 2.83 7.59 7.50
CA GLY A 214 4.23 7.87 7.78
C GLY A 214 4.35 9.26 8.39
N ARG A 215 4.24 10.30 7.55
CA ARG A 215 4.36 11.71 7.94
C ARG A 215 3.55 12.04 9.20
N ALA A 216 2.27 11.70 9.22
CA ALA A 216 1.37 12.01 10.35
C ALA A 216 1.77 11.37 11.69
N ILE A 217 2.69 10.39 11.69
CA ILE A 217 3.19 9.73 12.91
C ILE A 217 4.45 10.42 13.43
N VAL A 218 5.30 10.98 12.56
CA VAL A 218 6.68 11.38 12.91
C VAL A 218 7.00 12.85 12.70
N SER A 219 6.06 13.67 12.24
CA SER A 219 6.31 15.08 11.90
C SER A 219 5.69 16.08 12.88
N ASN A 220 5.31 15.66 14.06
CA ASN A 220 4.84 16.53 15.16
C ASN A 220 5.92 16.64 16.20
#